data_3f96fa287f1dc252972d9b4a42dc3ee2
#
_entry.id   3f96fa287f1dc252972d9b4a42dc3ee2
#
_cell.length_a   1.000
_cell.length_b   1.000
_cell.length_c   1.000
_cell.angle_alpha   90.00
_cell.angle_beta   90.00
_cell.angle_gamma   90.00
#
_symmetry.space_group_name_H-M   'P 1'
#
loop_
_entity.id
_entity.type
_entity.pdbx_description
1 polymer ?
#
loop_
_entity_poly.entity_id
_entity_poly.type
_entity_poly.pdbx_seq_one_letter_code
_entity_poly.pdbx_strand_id
1 'polypeptide(L)'
;MPNHFRHLFPPLADKNALPRRVLVVAPHADDEVLGCGGMLAFHASRGDAVRVVVLTDGGAGDRDGVTASLTQRREEESRAAGRVLGVGDHVFLRLRDGELGGAPDLAQRVATAIADFDPDLVYGPSPQEFHADHRATAAALAHAAQSDARSRRYHLYGVNTYAHASVLYDTTAQWPVKERALATFASQLAYHDLVEKCAAFDRSRTVNIEDRGVQRAEGYADLASGEMAEYLRRAALLVDAVLDETLGGAGANTRAATRRADSRRAAQLGVPPTTAVVSTWNKRDEVCKNIDALLQQSLAFEEIVLVDNASKDGTAERIAKEYPEVRLIRMPDPSYGACETFNIGFASVTTPWLAILDDDVVLPPDWLEKASVRLQAEPESTAILSTKVVEPNMPDSFKNSQRVNTERYMATFRGCGSLAKVAPLRKAGWYDERLFIYGNERDLTCRLLADGHRVLQYPGVTTYHSTPFGLQMGKRSLFFHARNAWLTQLKYAPLGDLVRLPWLVLTKVILRGAKKEAEGAVTDATGTIGIGRSLRQTPGAPWILVKALGSVLWNLPYCLKHRRPVHAPDYRLPIE
;
A
#
# COMPACT_ATOMS: atom_id res chain seq x y z
N MET A 1 16.58 9.61 21.52
CA MET A 1 15.47 9.50 20.55
C MET A 1 14.87 8.10 20.60
N PRO A 2 13.56 7.92 20.51
CA PRO A 2 12.94 6.58 20.47
C PRO A 2 13.45 5.78 19.27
N ASN A 3 13.63 4.44 19.44
CA ASN A 3 14.25 3.57 18.44
C ASN A 3 13.62 3.57 17.02
N HIS A 4 12.34 3.97 16.88
CA HIS A 4 11.65 4.01 15.59
C HIS A 4 12.08 5.17 14.68
N PHE A 5 12.72 6.22 15.20
CA PHE A 5 13.26 7.29 14.34
C PHE A 5 14.57 6.91 13.63
N ARG A 6 15.27 5.86 14.08
CA ARG A 6 16.50 5.39 13.41
C ARG A 6 16.27 4.92 11.96
N HIS A 7 15.06 4.44 11.65
CA HIS A 7 14.71 4.03 10.28
C HIS A 7 14.39 5.21 9.34
N LEU A 8 13.98 6.36 9.90
CA LEU A 8 13.73 7.58 9.13
C LEU A 8 15.00 8.43 8.99
N PHE A 9 15.88 8.39 10.00
CA PHE A 9 17.13 9.13 10.07
C PHE A 9 18.27 8.16 10.39
N PRO A 10 18.87 7.52 9.38
CA PRO A 10 19.92 6.55 9.61
C PRO A 10 21.10 7.19 10.35
N PRO A 11 21.65 6.52 11.39
CA PRO A 11 22.77 7.05 12.15
C PRO A 11 24.05 7.04 11.33
N LEU A 12 24.91 8.03 11.60
CA LEU A 12 26.29 8.01 11.16
C LEU A 12 27.06 6.96 11.99
N ALA A 13 27.61 5.94 11.33
CA ALA A 13 28.32 4.85 11.97
C ALA A 13 29.84 4.99 11.84
N ASP A 14 30.58 4.35 12.77
CA ASP A 14 32.03 4.29 12.70
C ASP A 14 32.46 3.30 11.61
N LYS A 15 33.00 3.82 10.51
CA LYS A 15 33.53 3.01 9.40
C LYS A 15 34.74 2.18 9.80
N ASN A 16 35.46 2.53 10.88
CA ASN A 16 36.61 1.75 11.35
C ASN A 16 36.20 0.38 11.94
N ALA A 17 34.94 0.26 12.39
CA ALA A 17 34.40 -0.98 12.88
C ALA A 17 34.02 -1.99 11.78
N LEU A 18 34.09 -1.60 10.50
CA LEU A 18 33.76 -2.49 9.39
C LEU A 18 34.78 -3.61 9.20
N PRO A 19 34.32 -4.78 8.71
CA PRO A 19 35.19 -5.89 8.33
C PRO A 19 36.24 -5.50 7.30
N ARG A 20 37.32 -6.28 7.22
CA ARG A 20 38.48 -5.99 6.38
C ARG A 20 38.56 -6.81 5.09
N ARG A 21 37.67 -7.80 4.94
CA ARG A 21 37.57 -8.62 3.72
C ARG A 21 36.25 -8.35 3.03
N VAL A 22 36.32 -7.62 1.91
CA VAL A 22 35.16 -6.93 1.31
C VAL A 22 34.99 -7.35 -0.15
N LEU A 23 33.76 -7.76 -0.51
CA LEU A 23 33.37 -8.03 -1.88
C LEU A 23 32.36 -6.98 -2.33
N VAL A 24 32.53 -6.46 -3.54
CA VAL A 24 31.51 -5.68 -4.22
C VAL A 24 30.94 -6.50 -5.36
N VAL A 25 29.61 -6.60 -5.44
CA VAL A 25 28.91 -7.20 -6.58
C VAL A 25 28.16 -6.08 -7.29
N ALA A 26 28.65 -5.68 -8.44
CA ALA A 26 28.13 -4.60 -9.25
C ALA A 26 27.44 -5.14 -10.51
N PRO A 27 26.20 -4.73 -10.81
CA PRO A 27 25.54 -5.09 -12.07
C PRO A 27 26.34 -4.66 -13.30
N HIS A 28 26.74 -3.39 -13.33
CA HIS A 28 27.45 -2.79 -14.47
C HIS A 28 28.77 -2.17 -14.01
N ALA A 29 29.66 -1.94 -14.97
CA ALA A 29 30.93 -1.24 -14.75
C ALA A 29 30.67 0.27 -14.57
N ASP A 30 30.69 0.76 -13.37
CA ASP A 30 30.48 2.09 -12.76
C ASP A 30 29.67 2.03 -11.45
N ASP A 31 28.78 1.06 -11.30
CA ASP A 31 27.92 0.91 -10.12
C ASP A 31 28.73 0.75 -8.82
N GLU A 32 29.89 0.11 -8.88
CA GLU A 32 30.82 -0.06 -7.76
C GLU A 32 31.33 1.28 -7.25
N VAL A 33 31.56 2.24 -8.15
CA VAL A 33 32.05 3.58 -7.78
C VAL A 33 30.88 4.48 -7.39
N LEU A 34 29.78 4.45 -8.14
CA LEU A 34 28.59 5.23 -7.83
C LEU A 34 28.01 4.87 -6.46
N GLY A 35 27.85 3.56 -6.20
CA GLY A 35 27.20 3.05 -4.99
C GLY A 35 28.06 3.05 -3.73
N CYS A 36 29.37 2.76 -3.87
CA CYS A 36 30.26 2.59 -2.71
C CYS A 36 31.71 3.07 -2.90
N GLY A 37 31.98 3.95 -3.88
CA GLY A 37 33.34 4.39 -4.21
C GLY A 37 34.08 5.09 -3.07
N GLY A 38 33.39 5.85 -2.22
CA GLY A 38 33.97 6.47 -1.03
C GLY A 38 34.38 5.43 0.01
N MET A 39 33.53 4.41 0.23
CA MET A 39 33.87 3.31 1.15
C MET A 39 34.95 2.41 0.56
N LEU A 40 35.00 2.19 -0.76
CA LEU A 40 36.11 1.47 -1.41
C LEU A 40 37.45 2.18 -1.22
N ALA A 41 37.49 3.51 -1.41
CA ALA A 41 38.68 4.31 -1.12
C ALA A 41 39.12 4.22 0.34
N PHE A 42 38.13 4.19 1.27
CA PHE A 42 38.40 4.00 2.69
C PHE A 42 39.00 2.61 2.97
N HIS A 43 38.38 1.54 2.48
CA HIS A 43 38.88 0.16 2.65
C HIS A 43 40.28 0.00 2.09
N ALA A 44 40.54 0.51 0.89
CA ALA A 44 41.85 0.48 0.27
C ALA A 44 42.92 1.25 1.10
N SER A 45 42.55 2.44 1.61
CA SER A 45 43.46 3.24 2.46
C SER A 45 43.82 2.55 3.77
N ARG A 46 42.97 1.68 4.27
CA ARG A 46 43.16 0.86 5.49
C ARG A 46 43.96 -0.43 5.21
N GLY A 47 44.23 -0.75 3.93
CA GLY A 47 44.89 -1.99 3.52
C GLY A 47 43.99 -3.24 3.60
N ASP A 48 42.69 -3.07 3.46
CA ASP A 48 41.72 -4.16 3.47
C ASP A 48 41.76 -4.96 2.16
N ALA A 49 41.43 -6.23 2.22
CA ALA A 49 41.27 -7.07 1.04
C ALA A 49 39.92 -6.76 0.35
N VAL A 50 39.99 -6.18 -0.86
CA VAL A 50 38.81 -5.77 -1.62
C VAL A 50 38.81 -6.42 -2.99
N ARG A 51 37.69 -7.08 -3.36
CA ARG A 51 37.43 -7.58 -4.71
C ARG A 51 36.15 -6.95 -5.26
N VAL A 52 36.16 -6.58 -6.54
CA VAL A 52 35.01 -6.11 -7.30
C VAL A 52 34.65 -7.16 -8.33
N VAL A 53 33.36 -7.57 -8.34
CA VAL A 53 32.79 -8.47 -9.35
C VAL A 53 31.75 -7.69 -10.14
N VAL A 54 32.01 -7.48 -11.42
CA VAL A 54 31.05 -6.86 -12.35
C VAL A 54 30.33 -7.96 -13.11
N LEU A 55 29.01 -7.92 -13.11
CA LEU A 55 28.18 -9.03 -13.62
C LEU A 55 28.00 -8.96 -15.14
N THR A 56 27.68 -7.79 -15.70
CA THR A 56 27.33 -7.64 -17.12
C THR A 56 28.51 -7.21 -17.99
N ASP A 57 28.32 -7.34 -19.29
CA ASP A 57 29.24 -6.86 -20.34
C ASP A 57 29.05 -5.36 -20.65
N GLY A 58 27.97 -4.73 -20.10
CA GLY A 58 27.66 -3.33 -20.33
C GLY A 58 27.26 -2.98 -21.77
N GLY A 59 26.85 -3.98 -22.56
CA GLY A 59 26.62 -3.82 -23.99
C GLY A 59 25.33 -3.14 -24.40
N ALA A 60 24.31 -3.11 -23.53
CA ALA A 60 22.99 -2.52 -23.85
C ALA A 60 23.02 -0.97 -23.99
N GLY A 61 24.08 -0.32 -23.48
CA GLY A 61 24.30 1.11 -23.65
C GLY A 61 24.86 1.53 -25.01
N ASP A 62 25.10 0.59 -25.92
CA ASP A 62 25.66 0.85 -27.24
C ASP A 62 24.60 1.35 -28.23
N ARG A 63 24.46 2.67 -28.33
CA ARG A 63 23.56 3.31 -29.30
C ARG A 63 24.10 3.29 -30.73
N ASP A 64 25.38 3.01 -30.91
CA ASP A 64 26.08 3.10 -32.20
C ASP A 64 26.39 1.72 -32.83
N GLY A 65 26.02 0.60 -32.15
CA GLY A 65 26.10 -0.77 -32.68
C GLY A 65 27.48 -1.39 -32.73
N VAL A 66 28.43 -0.93 -31.88
CA VAL A 66 29.85 -1.41 -31.86
C VAL A 66 30.12 -2.16 -30.54
N THR A 67 29.28 -3.11 -30.21
CA THR A 67 29.15 -3.77 -28.90
C THR A 67 30.47 -4.31 -28.32
N ALA A 68 31.32 -4.96 -29.12
CA ALA A 68 32.54 -5.59 -28.63
C ALA A 68 33.60 -4.55 -28.15
N SER A 69 33.67 -3.37 -28.76
CA SER A 69 34.58 -2.31 -28.36
C SER A 69 34.13 -1.59 -27.11
N LEU A 70 32.81 -1.47 -26.89
CA LEU A 70 32.22 -0.85 -25.71
C LEU A 70 32.47 -1.69 -24.45
N THR A 71 32.21 -3.01 -24.50
CA THR A 71 32.47 -3.92 -23.37
C THR A 71 33.92 -3.81 -22.89
N GLN A 72 34.90 -3.93 -23.81
CA GLN A 72 36.32 -3.81 -23.45
C GLN A 72 36.63 -2.45 -22.83
N ARG A 73 36.09 -1.38 -23.41
CA ARG A 73 36.29 -0.02 -22.92
C ARG A 73 35.70 0.15 -21.50
N ARG A 74 34.50 -0.32 -21.23
CA ARG A 74 33.90 -0.24 -19.89
C ARG A 74 34.70 -1.03 -18.84
N GLU A 75 35.22 -2.22 -19.19
CA GLU A 75 36.11 -2.97 -18.31
C GLU A 75 37.40 -2.21 -18.01
N GLU A 76 38.01 -1.55 -19.02
CA GLU A 76 39.20 -0.73 -18.87
C GLU A 76 38.94 0.50 -17.98
N GLU A 77 37.79 1.16 -18.15
CA GLU A 77 37.36 2.29 -17.33
C GLU A 77 37.14 1.87 -15.87
N SER A 78 36.44 0.75 -15.60
CA SER A 78 36.27 0.19 -14.25
C SER A 78 37.62 -0.17 -13.58
N ARG A 79 38.53 -0.81 -14.33
CA ARG A 79 39.88 -1.06 -13.80
C ARG A 79 40.67 0.23 -13.54
N ALA A 80 40.49 1.26 -14.37
CA ALA A 80 41.12 2.57 -14.16
C ALA A 80 40.54 3.24 -12.91
N ALA A 81 39.24 3.21 -12.72
CA ALA A 81 38.59 3.68 -11.50
C ALA A 81 39.09 2.94 -10.26
N GLY A 82 39.22 1.62 -10.35
CA GLY A 82 39.78 0.80 -9.27
C GLY A 82 41.20 1.21 -8.91
N ARG A 83 42.08 1.46 -9.89
CA ARG A 83 43.43 1.98 -9.61
C ARG A 83 43.42 3.30 -8.87
N VAL A 84 42.50 4.21 -9.23
CA VAL A 84 42.35 5.50 -8.53
C VAL A 84 41.86 5.30 -7.08
N LEU A 85 40.97 4.36 -6.86
CA LEU A 85 40.45 4.01 -5.51
C LEU A 85 41.45 3.21 -4.67
N GLY A 86 42.50 2.63 -5.29
CA GLY A 86 43.42 1.70 -4.63
C GLY A 86 42.94 0.25 -4.61
N VAL A 87 41.98 -0.12 -5.46
CA VAL A 87 41.40 -1.47 -5.59
C VAL A 87 41.86 -2.08 -6.92
N GLY A 88 42.63 -3.19 -6.87
CA GLY A 88 43.20 -3.83 -8.06
C GLY A 88 42.54 -5.14 -8.48
N ASP A 89 41.76 -5.79 -7.61
CA ASP A 89 41.19 -7.12 -7.87
C ASP A 89 39.79 -6.99 -8.47
N HIS A 90 39.69 -7.11 -9.81
CA HIS A 90 38.43 -7.02 -10.57
C HIS A 90 38.18 -8.31 -11.36
N VAL A 91 36.97 -8.83 -11.21
CA VAL A 91 36.44 -9.99 -11.95
C VAL A 91 35.25 -9.54 -12.79
N PHE A 92 35.19 -9.90 -14.09
CA PHE A 92 34.09 -9.59 -14.99
C PHE A 92 33.46 -10.88 -15.45
N LEU A 93 32.16 -11.05 -15.13
CA LEU A 93 31.40 -12.26 -15.48
C LEU A 93 30.83 -12.19 -16.91
N ARG A 94 30.74 -11.00 -17.51
CA ARG A 94 30.31 -10.75 -18.89
C ARG A 94 28.97 -11.38 -19.22
N LEU A 95 28.03 -11.38 -18.29
CA LEU A 95 26.65 -11.71 -18.58
C LEU A 95 26.03 -10.61 -19.45
N ARG A 96 24.96 -10.90 -20.15
CA ARG A 96 24.36 -9.95 -21.07
C ARG A 96 23.65 -8.83 -20.31
N ASP A 97 24.02 -7.58 -20.64
CA ASP A 97 23.45 -6.35 -20.07
C ASP A 97 21.95 -6.23 -20.42
N GLY A 98 21.12 -5.87 -19.43
CA GLY A 98 19.65 -5.81 -19.55
C GLY A 98 18.93 -7.15 -19.39
N GLU A 99 19.65 -8.28 -19.26
CA GLU A 99 19.05 -9.63 -19.26
C GLU A 99 19.39 -10.45 -18.00
N LEU A 100 19.95 -9.85 -16.93
CA LEU A 100 20.32 -10.59 -15.71
C LEU A 100 19.13 -11.31 -15.08
N GLY A 101 17.93 -10.72 -15.15
CA GLY A 101 16.72 -11.35 -14.63
C GLY A 101 16.32 -12.66 -15.33
N GLY A 102 16.79 -12.87 -16.56
CA GLY A 102 16.58 -14.10 -17.34
C GLY A 102 17.74 -15.08 -17.29
N ALA A 103 18.87 -14.75 -16.64
CA ALA A 103 20.05 -15.60 -16.58
C ALA A 103 19.86 -16.74 -15.55
N PRO A 104 19.73 -18.00 -15.98
CA PRO A 104 19.30 -19.10 -15.11
C PRO A 104 20.34 -19.48 -14.04
N ASP A 105 21.62 -19.12 -14.25
CA ASP A 105 22.75 -19.42 -13.37
C ASP A 105 23.26 -18.20 -12.58
N LEU A 106 22.60 -17.05 -12.67
CA LEU A 106 23.03 -15.82 -11.98
C LEU A 106 23.25 -16.02 -10.48
N ALA A 107 22.28 -16.61 -9.80
CA ALA A 107 22.37 -16.85 -8.35
C ALA A 107 23.55 -17.76 -8.01
N GLN A 108 23.80 -18.81 -8.80
CA GLN A 108 24.93 -19.70 -8.61
C GLN A 108 26.27 -19.01 -8.86
N ARG A 109 26.37 -18.15 -9.88
CA ARG A 109 27.61 -17.40 -10.17
C ARG A 109 27.93 -16.40 -9.04
N VAL A 110 26.90 -15.70 -8.52
CA VAL A 110 27.07 -14.80 -7.38
C VAL A 110 27.50 -15.58 -6.14
N ALA A 111 26.85 -16.70 -5.84
CA ALA A 111 27.21 -17.57 -4.71
C ALA A 111 28.67 -18.09 -4.84
N THR A 112 29.09 -18.50 -6.05
CA THR A 112 30.46 -18.93 -6.33
C THR A 112 31.45 -17.78 -6.09
N ALA A 113 31.17 -16.57 -6.58
CA ALA A 113 32.05 -15.42 -6.37
C ALA A 113 32.19 -15.05 -4.87
N ILE A 114 31.13 -15.19 -4.08
CA ILE A 114 31.16 -15.03 -2.62
C ILE A 114 31.98 -16.14 -1.98
N ALA A 115 31.78 -17.39 -2.36
CA ALA A 115 32.51 -18.53 -1.80
C ALA A 115 34.01 -18.47 -2.11
N ASP A 116 34.39 -18.13 -3.35
CA ASP A 116 35.79 -18.03 -3.79
C ASP A 116 36.60 -16.94 -3.09
N PHE A 117 35.95 -15.82 -2.80
CA PHE A 117 36.63 -14.72 -2.10
C PHE A 117 36.46 -14.82 -0.58
N ASP A 118 35.41 -15.45 -0.09
CA ASP A 118 35.05 -15.60 1.32
C ASP A 118 35.02 -14.27 2.11
N PRO A 119 34.22 -13.26 1.69
CA PRO A 119 34.17 -11.95 2.34
C PRO A 119 33.45 -12.00 3.69
N ASP A 120 33.77 -11.03 4.55
CA ASP A 120 32.98 -10.76 5.77
C ASP A 120 31.87 -9.73 5.53
N LEU A 121 32.08 -8.85 4.53
CA LEU A 121 31.15 -7.80 4.09
C LEU A 121 30.96 -7.85 2.58
N VAL A 122 29.70 -7.79 2.14
CA VAL A 122 29.32 -7.74 0.72
C VAL A 122 28.57 -6.44 0.46
N TYR A 123 29.04 -5.64 -0.50
CA TYR A 123 28.32 -4.52 -1.08
C TYR A 123 27.57 -4.98 -2.33
N GLY A 124 26.34 -4.48 -2.53
CA GLY A 124 25.56 -4.72 -3.73
C GLY A 124 24.40 -3.74 -3.89
N PRO A 125 23.69 -3.76 -5.03
CA PRO A 125 22.59 -2.86 -5.27
C PRO A 125 21.38 -3.19 -4.37
N SER A 126 20.61 -2.16 -4.06
CA SER A 126 19.33 -2.32 -3.36
C SER A 126 18.28 -2.94 -4.27
N PRO A 127 17.38 -3.81 -3.73
CA PRO A 127 16.23 -4.28 -4.49
C PRO A 127 15.20 -3.18 -4.78
N GLN A 128 15.35 -1.98 -4.22
CA GLN A 128 14.53 -0.80 -4.51
C GLN A 128 14.94 -0.05 -5.78
N GLU A 129 15.98 -0.52 -6.48
CA GLU A 129 16.44 0.04 -7.74
C GLU A 129 15.43 -0.17 -8.88
N PHE A 130 15.28 0.84 -9.77
CA PHE A 130 14.39 0.72 -10.94
C PHE A 130 15.01 -0.11 -12.06
N HIS A 131 16.33 -0.23 -12.12
CA HIS A 131 16.98 -1.04 -13.15
C HIS A 131 16.76 -2.53 -12.89
N ALA A 132 16.32 -3.28 -13.91
CA ALA A 132 16.00 -4.70 -13.77
C ALA A 132 17.22 -5.55 -13.33
N ASP A 133 18.41 -5.25 -13.86
CA ASP A 133 19.63 -5.95 -13.52
C ASP A 133 20.08 -5.70 -12.08
N HIS A 134 19.83 -4.50 -11.53
CA HIS A 134 20.10 -4.21 -10.12
C HIS A 134 19.21 -5.05 -9.20
N ARG A 135 17.91 -5.16 -9.53
CA ARG A 135 17.00 -6.02 -8.75
C ARG A 135 17.33 -7.50 -8.87
N ALA A 136 17.71 -7.96 -10.08
CA ALA A 136 18.15 -9.34 -10.28
C ALA A 136 19.42 -9.66 -9.47
N THR A 137 20.38 -8.71 -9.42
CA THR A 137 21.58 -8.83 -8.59
C THR A 137 21.24 -8.89 -7.10
N ALA A 138 20.34 -8.03 -6.62
CA ALA A 138 19.88 -8.07 -5.23
C ALA A 138 19.21 -9.40 -4.88
N ALA A 139 18.39 -9.96 -5.80
CA ALA A 139 17.77 -11.27 -5.64
C ALA A 139 18.81 -12.41 -5.59
N ALA A 140 19.84 -12.35 -6.44
CA ALA A 140 20.93 -13.33 -6.44
C ALA A 140 21.76 -13.27 -5.14
N LEU A 141 22.02 -12.06 -4.61
CA LEU A 141 22.67 -11.87 -3.31
C LEU A 141 21.83 -12.43 -2.16
N ALA A 142 20.52 -12.22 -2.16
CA ALA A 142 19.62 -12.78 -1.15
C ALA A 142 19.56 -14.32 -1.21
N HIS A 143 19.57 -14.89 -2.41
CA HIS A 143 19.66 -16.35 -2.60
C HIS A 143 20.99 -16.91 -2.09
N ALA A 144 22.11 -16.27 -2.41
CA ALA A 144 23.42 -16.66 -1.90
C ALA A 144 23.48 -16.57 -0.36
N ALA A 145 22.92 -15.52 0.23
CA ALA A 145 22.87 -15.34 1.69
C ALA A 145 22.05 -16.45 2.41
N GLN A 146 20.98 -16.98 1.77
CA GLN A 146 20.19 -18.07 2.32
C GLN A 146 20.91 -19.42 2.27
N SER A 147 21.72 -19.65 1.26
CA SER A 147 22.43 -20.92 1.05
C SER A 147 23.81 -20.96 1.73
N ASP A 148 24.27 -19.83 2.27
CA ASP A 148 25.56 -19.74 2.94
C ASP A 148 25.45 -20.07 4.43
N ALA A 149 26.23 -21.07 4.87
CA ALA A 149 26.29 -21.45 6.30
C ALA A 149 26.96 -20.39 7.19
N ARG A 150 27.72 -19.45 6.60
CA ARG A 150 28.42 -18.37 7.28
C ARG A 150 27.54 -17.12 7.36
N SER A 151 27.37 -16.57 8.55
CA SER A 151 26.71 -15.27 8.69
C SER A 151 27.64 -14.15 8.20
N ARG A 152 27.25 -13.48 7.12
CA ARG A 152 27.93 -12.33 6.55
C ARG A 152 27.13 -11.06 6.73
N ARG A 153 27.77 -9.91 6.56
CA ARG A 153 27.13 -8.61 6.53
C ARG A 153 26.94 -8.15 5.09
N TYR A 154 25.79 -7.59 4.79
CA TYR A 154 25.45 -7.04 3.48
C TYR A 154 25.14 -5.56 3.60
N HIS A 155 25.76 -4.75 2.73
CA HIS A 155 25.50 -3.33 2.57
C HIS A 155 24.90 -3.07 1.18
N LEU A 156 23.59 -2.79 1.13
CA LEU A 156 22.91 -2.56 -0.14
C LEU A 156 22.77 -1.06 -0.43
N TYR A 157 23.27 -0.64 -1.58
CA TYR A 157 23.30 0.75 -2.02
C TYR A 157 22.25 1.08 -3.07
N GLY A 158 21.88 2.35 -3.21
CA GLY A 158 21.13 2.89 -4.34
C GLY A 158 22.05 3.66 -5.29
N VAL A 159 21.82 3.51 -6.59
CA VAL A 159 22.52 4.23 -7.67
C VAL A 159 21.55 5.12 -8.44
N ASN A 160 20.45 4.54 -8.94
CA ASN A 160 19.46 5.23 -9.75
C ASN A 160 18.26 5.73 -8.95
N THR A 161 18.12 5.28 -7.70
CA THR A 161 17.05 5.64 -6.79
C THR A 161 17.59 5.98 -5.42
N TYR A 162 16.84 6.81 -4.68
CA TYR A 162 17.13 7.07 -3.28
C TYR A 162 16.70 5.88 -2.42
N ALA A 163 17.47 4.78 -2.48
CA ALA A 163 17.19 3.58 -1.71
C ALA A 163 17.26 3.84 -0.21
N HIS A 164 16.39 3.17 0.55
CA HIS A 164 16.36 3.25 2.01
C HIS A 164 17.69 2.82 2.60
N ALA A 165 18.28 3.68 3.45
CA ALA A 165 19.49 3.39 4.21
C ALA A 165 19.14 3.22 5.69
N SER A 166 19.71 2.22 6.35
CA SER A 166 19.66 2.05 7.81
C SER A 166 20.92 2.54 8.51
N VAL A 167 21.97 2.83 7.73
CA VAL A 167 23.27 3.34 8.22
C VAL A 167 23.87 4.31 7.21
N LEU A 168 24.58 5.33 7.71
CA LEU A 168 25.40 6.26 6.93
C LEU A 168 26.86 6.15 7.35
N TYR A 169 27.77 6.34 6.38
CA TYR A 169 29.21 6.49 6.64
C TYR A 169 29.71 7.83 6.08
N ASP A 170 30.46 8.57 6.89
CA ASP A 170 31.11 9.78 6.43
C ASP A 170 32.21 9.47 5.41
N THR A 171 32.03 9.92 4.18
CA THR A 171 32.96 9.78 3.06
C THR A 171 33.56 11.11 2.61
N THR A 172 33.43 12.17 3.42
CA THR A 172 33.90 13.51 3.10
C THR A 172 35.37 13.50 2.72
N ALA A 173 36.24 12.83 3.49
CA ALA A 173 37.68 12.72 3.21
C ALA A 173 37.98 11.87 1.96
N GLN A 174 37.12 10.95 1.60
CA GLN A 174 37.27 10.05 0.46
C GLN A 174 36.70 10.63 -0.84
N TRP A 175 35.87 11.67 -0.75
CA TRP A 175 35.20 12.26 -1.92
C TRP A 175 36.17 12.65 -3.04
N PRO A 176 37.31 13.34 -2.79
CA PRO A 176 38.22 13.70 -3.87
C PRO A 176 38.83 12.51 -4.64
N VAL A 177 38.91 11.33 -3.99
CA VAL A 177 39.34 10.09 -4.63
C VAL A 177 38.22 9.49 -5.46
N LYS A 178 36.99 9.41 -4.90
CA LYS A 178 35.77 8.95 -5.60
C LYS A 178 35.51 9.80 -6.85
N GLU A 179 35.60 11.13 -6.74
CA GLU A 179 35.41 12.07 -7.85
C GLU A 179 36.35 11.79 -9.02
N ARG A 180 37.65 11.59 -8.74
CA ARG A 180 38.64 11.20 -9.78
C ARG A 180 38.37 9.83 -10.38
N ALA A 181 37.87 8.88 -9.57
CA ALA A 181 37.48 7.56 -10.07
C ALA A 181 36.28 7.65 -11.01
N LEU A 182 35.25 8.42 -10.65
CA LEU A 182 34.10 8.67 -11.52
C LEU A 182 34.48 9.31 -12.85
N ALA A 183 35.49 10.21 -12.84
CA ALA A 183 35.96 10.87 -14.05
C ALA A 183 36.65 9.91 -15.06
N THR A 184 36.94 8.66 -14.67
CA THR A 184 37.52 7.67 -15.60
C THR A 184 36.49 7.03 -16.53
N PHE A 185 35.18 7.11 -16.23
CA PHE A 185 34.12 6.52 -17.05
C PHE A 185 33.73 7.43 -18.22
N ALA A 186 34.66 7.71 -19.11
CA ALA A 186 34.47 8.62 -20.24
C ALA A 186 33.31 8.18 -21.16
N SER A 187 33.08 6.87 -21.33
CA SER A 187 31.95 6.34 -22.11
C SER A 187 30.60 6.71 -21.52
N GLN A 188 30.45 6.82 -20.20
CA GLN A 188 29.22 7.16 -19.49
C GLN A 188 29.08 8.68 -19.34
N LEU A 189 30.18 9.39 -19.09
CA LEU A 189 30.20 10.85 -18.98
C LEU A 189 29.84 11.57 -20.29
N ALA A 190 29.96 10.89 -21.43
CA ALA A 190 29.47 11.42 -22.72
C ALA A 190 27.95 11.67 -22.76
N TYR A 191 27.19 10.97 -21.92
CA TYR A 191 25.72 11.03 -21.90
C TYR A 191 25.16 11.57 -20.59
N HIS A 192 25.91 11.47 -19.48
CA HIS A 192 25.44 11.83 -18.15
C HIS A 192 26.53 12.52 -17.34
N ASP A 193 26.19 13.57 -16.64
CA ASP A 193 27.07 14.17 -15.63
C ASP A 193 27.04 13.35 -14.33
N LEU A 194 27.70 12.19 -14.36
CA LEU A 194 27.72 11.26 -13.22
C LEU A 194 28.45 11.85 -12.01
N VAL A 195 29.46 12.69 -12.22
CA VAL A 195 30.25 13.27 -11.13
C VAL A 195 29.41 14.23 -10.31
N GLU A 196 28.74 15.20 -10.95
CA GLU A 196 27.88 16.17 -10.26
C GLU A 196 26.69 15.50 -9.61
N LYS A 197 26.02 14.58 -10.32
CA LYS A 197 24.87 13.85 -9.79
C LYS A 197 25.23 13.00 -8.57
N CYS A 198 26.34 12.28 -8.62
CA CYS A 198 26.83 11.51 -7.48
C CYS A 198 27.21 12.43 -6.30
N ALA A 199 27.83 13.58 -6.59
CA ALA A 199 28.15 14.58 -5.58
C ALA A 199 26.90 15.12 -4.87
N ALA A 200 25.86 15.43 -5.64
CA ALA A 200 24.57 15.87 -5.09
C ALA A 200 23.91 14.78 -4.26
N PHE A 201 23.97 13.54 -4.73
CA PHE A 201 23.39 12.38 -4.06
C PHE A 201 24.04 12.09 -2.71
N ASP A 202 25.39 12.02 -2.66
CA ASP A 202 26.15 11.81 -1.42
C ASP A 202 25.97 13.01 -0.45
N ARG A 203 25.84 14.23 -0.98
CA ARG A 203 25.57 15.41 -0.16
C ARG A 203 24.15 15.39 0.42
N SER A 204 23.15 14.97 -0.33
CA SER A 204 21.77 14.92 0.15
C SER A 204 21.59 14.02 1.38
N ARG A 205 22.41 12.98 1.51
CA ARG A 205 22.40 12.08 2.67
C ARG A 205 22.85 12.73 3.98
N THR A 206 23.51 13.89 3.92
CA THR A 206 23.99 14.61 5.11
C THR A 206 22.96 15.58 5.69
N VAL A 207 21.76 15.71 5.08
CA VAL A 207 20.73 16.69 5.45
C VAL A 207 20.33 16.66 6.94
N ASN A 208 20.37 15.49 7.56
CA ASN A 208 20.00 15.28 8.97
C ASN A 208 21.22 15.04 9.89
N ILE A 209 22.44 15.26 9.40
CA ILE A 209 23.67 15.13 10.19
C ILE A 209 24.01 16.50 10.78
N GLU A 210 24.05 16.59 12.12
CA GLU A 210 24.33 17.85 12.82
C GLU A 210 25.78 18.30 12.69
N ASP A 211 26.73 17.36 12.51
CA ASP A 211 28.14 17.68 12.32
C ASP A 211 28.37 18.33 10.94
N ARG A 212 28.64 19.63 10.96
CA ARG A 212 28.91 20.42 9.75
C ARG A 212 30.20 20.02 9.02
N GLY A 213 31.10 19.26 9.67
CA GLY A 213 32.29 18.67 9.05
C GLY A 213 31.95 17.57 8.05
N VAL A 214 30.82 16.91 8.22
CA VAL A 214 30.36 15.84 7.32
C VAL A 214 29.67 16.45 6.09
N GLN A 215 30.37 16.49 4.98
CA GLN A 215 29.92 17.10 3.71
C GLN A 215 29.42 16.07 2.69
N ARG A 216 29.79 14.81 2.86
CA ARG A 216 29.44 13.67 1.99
C ARG A 216 29.23 12.43 2.83
N ALA A 217 28.20 11.66 2.52
CA ALA A 217 27.95 10.37 3.16
C ALA A 217 27.43 9.35 2.16
N GLU A 218 27.90 8.12 2.28
CA GLU A 218 27.31 6.98 1.60
C GLU A 218 26.38 6.25 2.58
N GLY A 219 25.24 5.77 2.07
CA GLY A 219 24.20 5.15 2.90
C GLY A 219 23.80 3.78 2.38
N TYR A 220 23.60 2.87 3.31
CA TYR A 220 23.33 1.46 3.02
C TYR A 220 22.17 0.90 3.85
N ALA A 221 21.43 -0.03 3.25
CA ALA A 221 20.67 -0.98 4.06
C ALA A 221 21.67 -2.00 4.61
N ASP A 222 21.90 -1.96 5.92
CA ASP A 222 22.83 -2.83 6.64
C ASP A 222 22.09 -4.05 7.17
N LEU A 223 22.44 -5.23 6.65
CA LEU A 223 21.70 -6.47 6.86
C LEU A 223 22.63 -7.63 7.20
N ALA A 224 22.19 -8.52 8.10
CA ALA A 224 22.80 -9.84 8.25
C ALA A 224 22.26 -10.80 7.17
N SER A 225 22.96 -11.90 6.90
CA SER A 225 22.55 -12.93 5.93
C SER A 225 21.09 -13.38 6.12
N GLY A 226 20.65 -13.60 7.36
CA GLY A 226 19.29 -14.05 7.65
C GLY A 226 18.19 -13.01 7.39
N GLU A 227 18.55 -11.74 7.23
CA GLU A 227 17.60 -10.65 6.99
C GLU A 227 17.39 -10.34 5.50
N MET A 228 18.31 -10.82 4.63
CA MET A 228 18.32 -10.51 3.21
C MET A 228 17.03 -10.90 2.49
N ALA A 229 16.51 -12.08 2.75
CA ALA A 229 15.29 -12.58 2.07
C ALA A 229 14.06 -11.75 2.45
N GLU A 230 13.91 -11.42 3.73
CA GLU A 230 12.79 -10.61 4.21
C GLU A 230 12.90 -9.17 3.71
N TYR A 231 14.10 -8.61 3.70
CA TYR A 231 14.32 -7.28 3.13
C TYR A 231 13.98 -7.23 1.63
N LEU A 232 14.43 -8.25 0.86
CA LEU A 232 14.11 -8.37 -0.56
C LEU A 232 12.59 -8.43 -0.78
N ARG A 233 11.89 -9.26 0.00
CA ARG A 233 10.43 -9.41 -0.09
C ARG A 233 9.70 -8.08 0.18
N ARG A 234 10.11 -7.33 1.20
CA ARG A 234 9.51 -6.03 1.53
C ARG A 234 9.80 -4.97 0.47
N ALA A 235 11.01 -4.95 -0.04
CA ALA A 235 11.40 -4.02 -1.08
C ALA A 235 10.71 -4.30 -2.42
N ALA A 236 10.53 -5.59 -2.77
CA ALA A 236 9.79 -6.00 -3.97
C ALA A 236 8.35 -5.48 -3.95
N LEU A 237 7.66 -5.54 -2.82
CA LEU A 237 6.32 -4.98 -2.67
C LEU A 237 6.26 -3.48 -3.00
N LEU A 238 7.30 -2.73 -2.61
CA LEU A 238 7.38 -1.29 -2.86
C LEU A 238 7.68 -0.97 -4.32
N VAL A 239 8.58 -1.75 -4.93
CA VAL A 239 9.01 -1.59 -6.32
C VAL A 239 7.94 -2.06 -7.29
N ASP A 240 7.30 -3.20 -7.01
CA ASP A 240 6.22 -3.73 -7.82
C ASP A 240 5.04 -2.75 -7.86
N ALA A 241 4.73 -2.09 -6.73
CA ALA A 241 3.71 -1.06 -6.68
C ALA A 241 4.00 0.14 -7.60
N VAL A 242 5.28 0.45 -7.84
CA VAL A 242 5.71 1.57 -8.71
C VAL A 242 5.89 1.14 -10.16
N LEU A 243 6.39 -0.08 -10.41
CA LEU A 243 6.76 -0.55 -11.75
C LEU A 243 5.62 -1.20 -12.52
N ASP A 244 4.64 -1.80 -11.83
CA ASP A 244 3.47 -2.43 -12.49
C ASP A 244 2.65 -1.41 -13.30
N GLU A 245 2.73 -0.12 -12.95
CA GLU A 245 2.02 0.95 -13.65
C GLU A 245 2.77 1.54 -14.84
N THR A 246 4.11 1.51 -14.85
CA THR A 246 4.90 2.31 -15.80
C THR A 246 5.65 1.53 -16.87
N LEU A 247 5.97 0.24 -16.68
CA LEU A 247 6.93 -0.45 -17.54
C LEU A 247 6.52 -1.82 -18.09
N GLY A 248 5.27 -2.27 -17.95
CA GLY A 248 4.79 -3.52 -18.54
C GLY A 248 5.73 -4.70 -18.21
N GLY A 249 5.89 -4.98 -16.91
CA GLY A 249 6.99 -5.80 -16.38
C GLY A 249 7.11 -7.22 -16.92
N ALA A 250 8.30 -7.58 -17.28
CA ALA A 250 8.74 -8.94 -17.68
C ALA A 250 9.14 -9.79 -16.45
N GLY A 251 8.25 -9.95 -15.47
CA GLY A 251 8.56 -10.69 -14.23
C GLY A 251 7.49 -11.65 -13.71
N ALA A 252 6.46 -11.94 -14.48
CA ALA A 252 5.32 -12.71 -13.99
C ALA A 252 4.83 -13.76 -14.99
N ASN A 253 5.67 -14.72 -15.34
CA ASN A 253 5.29 -15.74 -16.36
C ASN A 253 4.21 -16.75 -15.93
N THR A 254 3.79 -16.79 -14.68
CA THR A 254 2.62 -17.56 -14.21
C THR A 254 1.42 -16.69 -13.87
N ARG A 255 1.61 -15.50 -13.29
CA ARG A 255 0.55 -14.50 -13.06
C ARG A 255 0.08 -13.81 -14.35
N ALA A 256 0.98 -13.58 -15.32
CA ALA A 256 0.67 -12.94 -16.59
C ALA A 256 -0.31 -13.75 -17.48
N ALA A 257 -0.34 -15.06 -17.38
CA ALA A 257 -1.28 -15.89 -18.15
C ALA A 257 -2.72 -15.77 -17.60
N THR A 258 -2.89 -15.79 -16.28
CA THR A 258 -4.19 -15.60 -15.61
C THR A 258 -4.67 -14.16 -15.75
N ARG A 259 -3.83 -13.17 -15.47
CA ARG A 259 -4.17 -11.74 -15.66
C ARG A 259 -4.49 -11.38 -17.13
N ARG A 260 -3.80 -11.98 -18.13
CA ARG A 260 -4.13 -11.76 -19.55
C ARG A 260 -5.49 -12.34 -19.95
N ALA A 261 -5.91 -13.45 -19.37
CA ALA A 261 -7.24 -14.00 -19.59
C ALA A 261 -8.32 -13.08 -18.97
N ASP A 262 -8.07 -12.58 -17.77
CA ASP A 262 -8.99 -11.73 -17.02
C ASP A 262 -9.09 -10.31 -17.61
N SER A 263 -7.97 -9.72 -18.03
CA SER A 263 -7.99 -8.44 -18.74
C SER A 263 -8.69 -8.52 -20.10
N ARG A 264 -8.64 -9.66 -20.79
CA ARG A 264 -9.46 -9.92 -22.00
C ARG A 264 -10.95 -9.95 -21.66
N ARG A 265 -11.33 -10.54 -20.53
CA ARG A 265 -12.74 -10.59 -20.09
C ARG A 265 -13.26 -9.22 -19.74
N ALA A 266 -12.51 -8.41 -18.98
CA ALA A 266 -12.85 -7.03 -18.67
C ALA A 266 -13.00 -6.17 -19.94
N ALA A 267 -12.05 -6.30 -20.88
CA ALA A 267 -12.10 -5.60 -22.16
C ALA A 267 -13.31 -6.05 -23.02
N GLN A 268 -13.66 -7.32 -23.04
CA GLN A 268 -14.85 -7.84 -23.74
C GLN A 268 -16.15 -7.25 -23.16
N LEU A 269 -16.20 -7.05 -21.84
CA LEU A 269 -17.35 -6.48 -21.15
C LEU A 269 -17.37 -4.94 -21.21
N GLY A 270 -16.28 -4.31 -21.64
CA GLY A 270 -16.12 -2.85 -21.67
C GLY A 270 -16.14 -2.22 -20.27
N VAL A 271 -15.68 -2.97 -19.25
CA VAL A 271 -15.65 -2.50 -17.85
C VAL A 271 -14.22 -2.19 -17.40
N PRO A 272 -14.01 -1.15 -16.57
CA PRO A 272 -12.70 -0.81 -16.05
C PRO A 272 -12.18 -1.85 -15.04
N PRO A 273 -10.84 -1.94 -14.87
CA PRO A 273 -10.25 -2.71 -13.79
C PRO A 273 -10.68 -2.19 -12.42
N THR A 274 -10.81 -3.09 -11.46
CA THR A 274 -11.36 -2.82 -10.12
C THR A 274 -10.45 -3.39 -9.03
N THR A 275 -10.15 -2.59 -8.01
CA THR A 275 -9.44 -3.03 -6.79
C THR A 275 -10.45 -3.35 -5.69
N ALA A 276 -10.31 -4.50 -5.02
CA ALA A 276 -11.03 -4.78 -3.77
C ALA A 276 -10.29 -4.15 -2.60
N VAL A 277 -11.00 -3.40 -1.74
CA VAL A 277 -10.45 -2.81 -0.51
C VAL A 277 -11.19 -3.39 0.68
N VAL A 278 -10.44 -4.05 1.56
CA VAL A 278 -10.92 -4.70 2.78
C VAL A 278 -10.16 -4.15 3.97
N SER A 279 -10.87 -3.87 5.08
CA SER A 279 -10.25 -3.51 6.36
C SER A 279 -10.59 -4.56 7.39
N THR A 280 -9.60 -5.04 8.16
CA THR A 280 -9.80 -6.11 9.15
C THR A 280 -9.17 -5.79 10.50
N TRP A 281 -9.74 -6.39 11.55
CA TRP A 281 -9.21 -6.38 12.90
C TRP A 281 -9.63 -7.60 13.70
N ASN A 282 -8.68 -8.50 14.00
CA ASN A 282 -8.89 -9.74 14.78
C ASN A 282 -10.05 -10.61 14.24
N LYS A 283 -10.07 -10.85 12.93
CA LYS A 283 -11.04 -11.70 12.22
C LYS A 283 -10.35 -12.63 11.22
N ARG A 284 -9.33 -13.34 11.69
CA ARG A 284 -8.45 -14.18 10.85
C ARG A 284 -9.20 -15.15 9.94
N ASP A 285 -10.15 -15.89 10.49
CA ASP A 285 -10.82 -16.95 9.72
C ASP A 285 -11.91 -16.41 8.80
N GLU A 286 -12.56 -15.29 9.19
CA GLU A 286 -13.55 -14.60 8.38
C GLU A 286 -12.89 -13.93 7.18
N VAL A 287 -11.80 -13.20 7.38
CA VAL A 287 -11.11 -12.51 6.30
C VAL A 287 -10.49 -13.48 5.30
N CYS A 288 -10.03 -14.67 5.73
CA CYS A 288 -9.59 -15.70 4.79
C CYS A 288 -10.72 -16.18 3.87
N LYS A 289 -11.92 -16.42 4.42
CA LYS A 289 -13.11 -16.77 3.60
C LYS A 289 -13.50 -15.64 2.64
N ASN A 290 -13.37 -14.38 3.09
CA ASN A 290 -13.60 -13.23 2.25
C ASN A 290 -12.63 -13.23 1.06
N ILE A 291 -11.32 -13.36 1.31
CA ILE A 291 -10.30 -13.36 0.26
C ILE A 291 -10.49 -14.54 -0.69
N ASP A 292 -10.81 -15.74 -0.19
CA ASP A 292 -11.13 -16.89 -1.04
C ASP A 292 -12.25 -16.58 -2.03
N ALA A 293 -13.32 -15.90 -1.58
CA ALA A 293 -14.44 -15.49 -2.43
C ALA A 293 -14.05 -14.38 -3.44
N LEU A 294 -13.11 -13.49 -3.08
CA LEU A 294 -12.59 -12.47 -3.99
C LEU A 294 -11.71 -13.08 -5.08
N LEU A 295 -10.92 -14.08 -4.76
CA LEU A 295 -10.06 -14.80 -5.72
C LEU A 295 -10.84 -15.71 -6.68
N GLN A 296 -12.06 -16.13 -6.30
CA GLN A 296 -12.93 -16.99 -7.09
C GLN A 296 -13.91 -16.24 -8.00
N GLN A 297 -13.76 -14.92 -8.18
CA GLN A 297 -14.63 -14.15 -9.04
C GLN A 297 -14.47 -14.52 -10.52
N SER A 298 -15.59 -14.59 -11.28
CA SER A 298 -15.60 -14.84 -12.74
C SER A 298 -14.92 -13.72 -13.54
N LEU A 299 -15.01 -12.49 -13.04
CA LEU A 299 -14.21 -11.34 -13.42
C LEU A 299 -13.26 -11.04 -12.26
N ALA A 300 -11.95 -11.26 -12.46
CA ALA A 300 -10.98 -11.07 -11.39
C ALA A 300 -10.85 -9.60 -10.97
N PHE A 301 -10.62 -9.36 -9.69
CA PHE A 301 -10.11 -8.07 -9.22
C PHE A 301 -8.69 -7.85 -9.73
N GLU A 302 -8.38 -6.65 -10.19
CA GLU A 302 -7.02 -6.26 -10.59
C GLU A 302 -6.07 -6.33 -9.40
N GLU A 303 -6.54 -5.93 -8.23
CA GLU A 303 -5.80 -5.96 -6.97
C GLU A 303 -6.76 -6.22 -5.80
N ILE A 304 -6.28 -6.91 -4.79
CA ILE A 304 -6.94 -7.04 -3.49
C ILE A 304 -6.05 -6.37 -2.45
N VAL A 305 -6.53 -5.28 -1.85
CA VAL A 305 -5.86 -4.54 -0.78
C VAL A 305 -6.54 -4.88 0.55
N LEU A 306 -5.77 -5.46 1.47
CA LEU A 306 -6.20 -5.73 2.84
C LEU A 306 -5.46 -4.82 3.81
N VAL A 307 -6.21 -4.00 4.56
CA VAL A 307 -5.64 -3.17 5.62
C VAL A 307 -5.90 -3.85 6.96
N ASP A 308 -4.86 -4.38 7.57
CA ASP A 308 -4.90 -5.02 8.90
C ASP A 308 -4.62 -4.01 10.01
N ASN A 309 -5.60 -3.76 10.86
CA ASN A 309 -5.51 -2.79 11.96
C ASN A 309 -4.75 -3.36 13.18
N ALA A 310 -3.53 -3.84 12.96
CA ALA A 310 -2.66 -4.44 13.97
C ALA A 310 -3.33 -5.59 14.73
N SER A 311 -3.90 -6.55 14.01
CA SER A 311 -4.50 -7.76 14.57
C SER A 311 -3.50 -8.58 15.39
N LYS A 312 -3.98 -9.20 16.46
CA LYS A 312 -3.18 -10.01 17.40
C LYS A 312 -3.51 -11.50 17.34
N ASP A 313 -4.43 -11.90 16.49
CA ASP A 313 -4.92 -13.27 16.31
C ASP A 313 -4.16 -14.09 15.24
N GLY A 314 -3.08 -13.53 14.69
CA GLY A 314 -2.30 -14.14 13.61
C GLY A 314 -2.87 -13.88 12.21
N THR A 315 -3.81 -12.94 12.06
CA THR A 315 -4.39 -12.56 10.75
C THR A 315 -3.30 -12.20 9.74
N ALA A 316 -2.46 -11.23 10.06
CA ALA A 316 -1.47 -10.71 9.12
C ALA A 316 -0.43 -11.77 8.69
N GLU A 317 0.01 -12.61 9.63
CA GLU A 317 0.95 -13.70 9.37
C GLU A 317 0.34 -14.75 8.43
N ARG A 318 -0.93 -15.10 8.67
CA ARG A 318 -1.64 -16.08 7.82
C ARG A 318 -1.87 -15.53 6.42
N ILE A 319 -2.32 -14.28 6.28
CA ILE A 319 -2.52 -13.66 4.98
C ILE A 319 -1.20 -13.58 4.20
N ALA A 320 -0.12 -13.13 4.82
CA ALA A 320 1.18 -13.04 4.17
C ALA A 320 1.71 -14.40 3.68
N LYS A 321 1.36 -15.49 4.40
CA LYS A 321 1.79 -16.85 4.08
C LYS A 321 0.91 -17.53 3.02
N GLU A 322 -0.42 -17.45 3.17
CA GLU A 322 -1.38 -18.24 2.39
C GLU A 322 -1.91 -17.48 1.16
N TYR A 323 -1.86 -16.12 1.16
CA TYR A 323 -2.40 -15.26 0.10
C TYR A 323 -1.35 -14.24 -0.39
N PRO A 324 -0.26 -14.70 -1.03
CA PRO A 324 0.84 -13.83 -1.47
C PRO A 324 0.42 -12.81 -2.56
N GLU A 325 -0.72 -13.03 -3.22
CA GLU A 325 -1.33 -12.12 -4.20
C GLU A 325 -2.09 -10.95 -3.56
N VAL A 326 -2.39 -11.01 -2.26
CA VAL A 326 -3.08 -9.93 -1.54
C VAL A 326 -2.06 -8.90 -1.07
N ARG A 327 -2.30 -7.65 -1.41
CA ARG A 327 -1.52 -6.53 -0.89
C ARG A 327 -1.92 -6.23 0.53
N LEU A 328 -1.13 -6.71 1.47
CA LEU A 328 -1.35 -6.52 2.91
C LEU A 328 -0.70 -5.22 3.39
N ILE A 329 -1.51 -4.29 3.93
CA ILE A 329 -1.05 -3.09 4.63
C ILE A 329 -1.27 -3.32 6.13
N ARG A 330 -0.20 -3.32 6.92
CA ARG A 330 -0.27 -3.50 8.38
C ARG A 330 -0.18 -2.15 9.08
N MET A 331 -1.17 -1.87 9.91
CA MET A 331 -1.13 -0.67 10.76
C MET A 331 -0.15 -0.87 11.92
N PRO A 332 0.51 0.21 12.40
CA PRO A 332 1.51 0.10 13.47
C PRO A 332 0.90 -0.28 14.83
N ASP A 333 -0.36 0.10 15.07
CA ASP A 333 -1.10 -0.17 16.30
C ASP A 333 -2.63 -0.15 16.04
N PRO A 334 -3.48 -0.65 16.97
CA PRO A 334 -4.93 -0.77 16.76
C PRO A 334 -5.74 0.50 17.13
N SER A 335 -5.10 1.66 17.26
CA SER A 335 -5.78 2.91 17.65
C SER A 335 -6.59 3.55 16.51
N TYR A 336 -6.35 3.11 15.28
CA TYR A 336 -7.00 3.65 14.09
C TYR A 336 -8.47 3.23 14.01
N GLY A 337 -9.30 4.13 13.50
CA GLY A 337 -10.70 3.84 13.23
C GLY A 337 -10.91 3.16 11.88
N ALA A 338 -12.11 2.58 11.67
CA ALA A 338 -12.45 2.01 10.38
C ALA A 338 -12.39 3.05 9.24
N CYS A 339 -12.72 4.31 9.52
CA CYS A 339 -12.60 5.38 8.52
C CYS A 339 -11.17 5.59 8.07
N GLU A 340 -10.19 5.57 8.99
CA GLU A 340 -8.78 5.77 8.69
C GLU A 340 -8.19 4.57 7.94
N THR A 341 -8.49 3.34 8.38
CA THR A 341 -7.98 2.12 7.72
C THR A 341 -8.54 1.98 6.30
N PHE A 342 -9.83 2.27 6.08
CA PHE A 342 -10.39 2.33 4.73
C PHE A 342 -9.76 3.45 3.89
N ASN A 343 -9.51 4.64 4.45
CA ASN A 343 -8.88 5.75 3.73
C ASN A 343 -7.47 5.40 3.26
N ILE A 344 -6.69 4.67 4.07
CA ILE A 344 -5.37 4.16 3.69
C ILE A 344 -5.51 3.18 2.51
N GLY A 345 -6.46 2.25 2.59
CA GLY A 345 -6.77 1.36 1.48
C GLY A 345 -7.19 2.13 0.22
N PHE A 346 -8.13 3.07 0.31
CA PHE A 346 -8.61 3.88 -0.82
C PHE A 346 -7.53 4.75 -1.44
N ALA A 347 -6.67 5.35 -0.62
CA ALA A 347 -5.55 6.18 -1.09
C ALA A 347 -4.53 5.37 -1.89
N SER A 348 -4.42 4.06 -1.63
CA SER A 348 -3.51 3.14 -2.30
C SER A 348 -4.05 2.59 -3.62
N VAL A 349 -5.34 2.83 -3.94
CA VAL A 349 -5.99 2.34 -5.16
C VAL A 349 -5.57 3.15 -6.37
N THR A 350 -5.17 2.44 -7.43
CA THR A 350 -4.75 3.01 -8.71
C THR A 350 -5.76 2.76 -9.83
N THR A 351 -6.58 1.73 -9.69
CA THR A 351 -7.64 1.41 -10.66
C THR A 351 -8.74 2.48 -10.70
N PRO A 352 -9.45 2.64 -11.83
CA PRO A 352 -10.57 3.59 -11.94
C PRO A 352 -11.73 3.29 -10.99
N TRP A 353 -11.91 2.01 -10.64
CA TRP A 353 -12.98 1.56 -9.75
C TRP A 353 -12.44 0.81 -8.53
N LEU A 354 -13.20 0.82 -7.44
CA LEU A 354 -12.91 0.05 -6.23
C LEU A 354 -14.17 -0.61 -5.67
N ALA A 355 -14.01 -1.77 -5.06
CA ALA A 355 -15.03 -2.40 -4.24
C ALA A 355 -14.77 -2.12 -2.76
N ILE A 356 -15.80 -1.67 -2.03
CA ILE A 356 -15.76 -1.40 -0.59
C ILE A 356 -16.36 -2.61 0.12
N LEU A 357 -15.55 -3.31 0.91
CA LEU A 357 -15.92 -4.61 1.49
C LEU A 357 -15.49 -4.72 2.95
N ASP A 358 -16.37 -5.23 3.80
CA ASP A 358 -16.01 -5.65 5.15
C ASP A 358 -15.28 -6.99 5.13
N ASP A 359 -14.54 -7.31 6.18
CA ASP A 359 -13.73 -8.52 6.32
C ASP A 359 -14.54 -9.81 6.52
N ASP A 360 -15.82 -9.70 6.80
CA ASP A 360 -16.74 -10.81 7.05
C ASP A 360 -17.84 -10.95 5.99
N VAL A 361 -17.57 -10.52 4.76
CA VAL A 361 -18.48 -10.72 3.62
C VAL A 361 -17.99 -11.84 2.70
N VAL A 362 -18.95 -12.51 2.08
CA VAL A 362 -18.72 -13.51 1.03
C VAL A 362 -19.47 -13.08 -0.22
N LEU A 363 -18.76 -12.95 -1.31
CA LEU A 363 -19.30 -12.56 -2.61
C LEU A 363 -19.57 -13.80 -3.48
N PRO A 364 -20.73 -13.88 -4.17
CA PRO A 364 -20.94 -14.89 -5.22
C PRO A 364 -19.89 -14.75 -6.34
N PRO A 365 -19.55 -15.83 -7.06
CA PRO A 365 -18.52 -15.79 -8.10
C PRO A 365 -18.77 -14.77 -9.23
N ASP A 366 -20.01 -14.38 -9.48
CA ASP A 366 -20.42 -13.45 -10.53
C ASP A 366 -20.68 -12.02 -10.03
N TRP A 367 -20.34 -11.73 -8.76
CA TRP A 367 -20.64 -10.44 -8.12
C TRP A 367 -19.98 -9.27 -8.84
N LEU A 368 -18.67 -9.35 -9.07
CA LEU A 368 -17.91 -8.26 -9.70
C LEU A 368 -18.36 -8.04 -11.15
N GLU A 369 -18.53 -9.12 -11.91
CA GLU A 369 -18.99 -9.03 -13.31
C GLU A 369 -20.35 -8.33 -13.41
N LYS A 370 -21.35 -8.80 -12.66
CA LYS A 370 -22.71 -8.23 -12.67
C LYS A 370 -22.76 -6.78 -12.17
N ALA A 371 -22.04 -6.49 -11.08
CA ALA A 371 -21.98 -5.14 -10.53
C ALA A 371 -21.29 -4.17 -11.49
N SER A 372 -20.17 -4.61 -12.12
CA SER A 372 -19.41 -3.78 -13.06
C SER A 372 -20.22 -3.48 -14.33
N VAL A 373 -20.82 -4.48 -14.95
CA VAL A 373 -21.68 -4.29 -16.14
C VAL A 373 -22.82 -3.33 -15.83
N ARG A 374 -23.44 -3.46 -14.65
CA ARG A 374 -24.55 -2.58 -14.27
C ARG A 374 -24.09 -1.14 -13.99
N LEU A 375 -22.97 -0.95 -13.29
CA LEU A 375 -22.42 0.39 -13.03
C LEU A 375 -21.94 1.07 -14.31
N GLN A 376 -21.38 0.32 -15.27
CA GLN A 376 -20.95 0.82 -16.57
C GLN A 376 -22.14 1.34 -17.40
N ALA A 377 -23.30 0.72 -17.27
CA ALA A 377 -24.53 1.14 -17.95
C ALA A 377 -25.20 2.39 -17.32
N GLU A 378 -24.73 2.83 -16.14
CA GLU A 378 -25.26 4.00 -15.44
C GLU A 378 -24.68 5.31 -15.98
N PRO A 379 -25.40 6.43 -15.84
CA PRO A 379 -24.87 7.77 -16.11
C PRO A 379 -23.58 8.03 -15.33
N GLU A 380 -22.73 8.90 -15.86
CA GLU A 380 -21.45 9.27 -15.24
C GLU A 380 -21.64 9.86 -13.82
N SER A 381 -22.79 10.47 -13.56
CA SER A 381 -23.17 10.96 -12.24
C SER A 381 -23.39 9.88 -11.20
N THR A 382 -23.59 8.59 -11.58
CA THR A 382 -23.67 7.49 -10.61
C THR A 382 -22.28 7.11 -10.15
N ALA A 383 -21.92 7.49 -8.91
CA ALA A 383 -20.60 7.26 -8.33
C ALA A 383 -20.46 5.91 -7.63
N ILE A 384 -21.54 5.40 -7.04
CA ILE A 384 -21.54 4.16 -6.26
C ILE A 384 -22.74 3.29 -6.64
N LEU A 385 -22.50 1.98 -6.79
CA LEU A 385 -23.49 0.94 -6.86
C LEU A 385 -23.41 0.09 -5.59
N SER A 386 -24.49 0.08 -4.79
CA SER A 386 -24.58 -0.68 -3.55
C SER A 386 -25.43 -1.92 -3.76
N THR A 387 -24.87 -3.10 -3.52
CA THR A 387 -25.54 -4.36 -3.78
C THR A 387 -26.51 -4.75 -2.66
N LYS A 388 -27.35 -5.75 -2.90
CA LYS A 388 -28.23 -6.33 -1.87
C LYS A 388 -27.37 -7.05 -0.84
N VAL A 389 -27.57 -6.76 0.43
CA VAL A 389 -26.90 -7.44 1.55
C VAL A 389 -27.87 -8.39 2.23
N VAL A 390 -27.43 -9.64 2.45
CA VAL A 390 -28.16 -10.66 3.19
C VAL A 390 -27.32 -11.10 4.39
N GLU A 391 -27.96 -11.13 5.56
CA GLU A 391 -27.34 -11.44 6.84
C GLU A 391 -28.01 -12.70 7.47
N PRO A 392 -27.28 -13.47 8.31
CA PRO A 392 -27.89 -14.54 9.10
C PRO A 392 -29.05 -14.01 9.94
N ASN A 393 -30.09 -14.82 10.11
CA ASN A 393 -31.31 -14.47 10.88
C ASN A 393 -32.08 -13.27 10.31
N MET A 394 -31.81 -12.83 9.09
CA MET A 394 -32.61 -11.81 8.42
C MET A 394 -34.00 -12.38 8.12
N PRO A 395 -35.11 -11.77 8.62
CA PRO A 395 -36.47 -12.25 8.36
C PRO A 395 -36.80 -12.25 6.87
N ASP A 396 -37.51 -13.28 6.41
CA ASP A 396 -37.92 -13.39 5.01
C ASP A 396 -38.81 -12.21 4.57
N SER A 397 -39.65 -11.69 5.46
CA SER A 397 -40.43 -10.48 5.21
C SER A 397 -39.60 -9.25 4.90
N PHE A 398 -38.41 -9.12 5.52
CA PHE A 398 -37.46 -8.04 5.21
C PHE A 398 -36.64 -8.36 3.97
N LYS A 399 -36.08 -9.58 3.87
CA LYS A 399 -35.28 -10.06 2.76
C LYS A 399 -36.01 -9.97 1.42
N ASN A 400 -37.32 -10.21 1.43
CA ASN A 400 -38.21 -10.18 0.26
C ASN A 400 -38.96 -8.86 0.09
N SER A 401 -38.74 -7.87 0.97
CA SER A 401 -39.41 -6.58 0.90
C SER A 401 -39.00 -5.78 -0.34
N GLN A 402 -39.87 -4.92 -0.84
CA GLN A 402 -39.54 -3.96 -1.90
C GLN A 402 -38.38 -3.06 -1.52
N ARG A 403 -38.20 -2.75 -0.23
CA ARG A 403 -37.14 -1.91 0.28
C ARG A 403 -35.74 -2.39 -0.14
N VAL A 404 -35.49 -3.71 -0.14
CA VAL A 404 -34.19 -4.30 -0.48
C VAL A 404 -34.11 -4.86 -1.90
N ASN A 405 -35.29 -5.07 -2.56
CA ASN A 405 -35.34 -5.68 -3.89
C ASN A 405 -35.73 -4.70 -5.01
N THR A 406 -35.85 -3.41 -4.73
CA THR A 406 -36.11 -2.40 -5.76
C THR A 406 -34.84 -1.64 -6.10
N GLU A 407 -34.57 -1.54 -7.39
CA GLU A 407 -33.50 -0.67 -7.90
C GLU A 407 -33.90 0.79 -7.76
N ARG A 408 -33.09 1.59 -7.07
CA ARG A 408 -33.36 3.01 -6.81
C ARG A 408 -32.14 3.76 -6.36
N TYR A 409 -32.16 5.07 -6.51
CA TYR A 409 -31.14 5.92 -5.90
C TYR A 409 -31.38 6.13 -4.41
N MET A 410 -30.29 6.18 -3.65
CA MET A 410 -30.32 6.20 -2.19
C MET A 410 -29.53 7.36 -1.60
N ALA A 411 -29.86 7.69 -0.35
CA ALA A 411 -29.17 8.69 0.46
C ALA A 411 -28.01 8.12 1.29
N THR A 412 -27.67 6.86 1.12
CA THR A 412 -26.51 6.18 1.72
C THR A 412 -26.26 4.87 0.98
N PHE A 413 -25.04 4.36 1.02
CA PHE A 413 -24.70 3.02 0.53
C PHE A 413 -24.39 2.08 1.70
N ARG A 414 -24.10 0.81 1.40
CA ARG A 414 -23.66 -0.19 2.37
C ARG A 414 -22.17 -0.43 2.21
N GLY A 415 -21.39 -0.16 3.26
CA GLY A 415 -19.94 -0.33 3.28
C GLY A 415 -19.48 -1.77 3.06
N CYS A 416 -20.34 -2.75 3.34
CA CYS A 416 -20.01 -4.16 3.25
C CYS A 416 -20.22 -4.80 1.85
N GLY A 417 -20.57 -4.03 0.80
CA GLY A 417 -20.80 -4.60 -0.53
C GLY A 417 -21.17 -3.53 -1.55
N SER A 418 -20.23 -2.67 -1.89
CA SER A 418 -20.45 -1.60 -2.85
C SER A 418 -19.31 -1.49 -3.85
N LEU A 419 -19.65 -1.20 -5.11
CA LEU A 419 -18.72 -0.90 -6.18
C LEU A 419 -18.75 0.60 -6.46
N ALA A 420 -17.61 1.26 -6.53
CA ALA A 420 -17.51 2.71 -6.62
C ALA A 420 -16.50 3.18 -7.67
N LYS A 421 -16.79 4.30 -8.31
CA LYS A 421 -15.85 5.05 -9.16
C LYS A 421 -14.88 5.84 -8.27
N VAL A 422 -13.57 5.68 -8.46
CA VAL A 422 -12.54 6.27 -7.60
C VAL A 422 -12.51 7.79 -7.69
N ALA A 423 -12.63 8.36 -8.89
CA ALA A 423 -12.49 9.80 -9.10
C ALA A 423 -13.51 10.65 -8.29
N PRO A 424 -14.82 10.35 -8.27
CA PRO A 424 -15.76 11.05 -7.41
C PRO A 424 -15.45 10.93 -5.92
N LEU A 425 -15.05 9.75 -5.44
CA LEU A 425 -14.73 9.51 -4.03
C LEU A 425 -13.48 10.29 -3.61
N ARG A 426 -12.44 10.27 -4.45
CA ARG A 426 -11.20 11.03 -4.22
C ARG A 426 -11.46 12.53 -4.16
N LYS A 427 -12.27 13.05 -5.07
CA LYS A 427 -12.69 14.46 -5.08
C LYS A 427 -13.50 14.82 -3.82
N ALA A 428 -14.36 13.92 -3.36
CA ALA A 428 -15.15 14.11 -2.14
C ALA A 428 -14.30 14.01 -0.86
N GLY A 429 -13.05 13.48 -0.91
CA GLY A 429 -12.09 13.41 0.20
C GLY A 429 -12.25 12.17 1.09
N TRP A 430 -12.69 11.03 0.53
CA TRP A 430 -12.81 9.73 1.21
C TRP A 430 -13.74 9.77 2.45
N TYR A 431 -13.52 8.92 3.45
CA TYR A 431 -14.27 8.98 4.71
C TYR A 431 -13.78 10.12 5.61
N ASP A 432 -14.70 10.74 6.37
CA ASP A 432 -14.33 11.70 7.43
C ASP A 432 -13.80 10.93 8.66
N GLU A 433 -12.51 10.99 8.90
CA GLU A 433 -11.82 10.26 9.97
C GLU A 433 -12.30 10.64 11.37
N ARG A 434 -12.88 11.83 11.54
CA ARG A 434 -13.50 12.24 12.82
C ARG A 434 -14.69 11.36 13.21
N LEU A 435 -15.30 10.67 12.26
CA LEU A 435 -16.36 9.72 12.55
C LEU A 435 -15.83 8.45 13.22
N PHE A 436 -14.60 8.09 12.96
CA PHE A 436 -13.91 6.90 13.48
C PHE A 436 -14.50 5.59 12.93
N ILE A 437 -15.79 5.35 13.15
CA ILE A 437 -16.56 4.17 12.70
C ILE A 437 -18.04 4.50 12.69
N TYR A 438 -18.81 3.92 11.79
CA TYR A 438 -20.25 4.09 11.57
C TYR A 438 -20.68 5.47 11.06
N GLY A 439 -21.59 5.47 10.12
CA GLY A 439 -22.14 6.69 9.51
C GLY A 439 -21.24 7.35 8.47
N ASN A 440 -20.07 6.78 8.22
CA ASN A 440 -19.10 7.20 7.20
C ASN A 440 -19.71 7.11 5.79
N GLU A 441 -20.48 6.07 5.48
CA GLU A 441 -21.17 5.90 4.20
C GLU A 441 -22.18 7.01 3.96
N ARG A 442 -22.91 7.38 5.01
CA ARG A 442 -23.88 8.47 4.95
C ARG A 442 -23.20 9.81 4.74
N ASP A 443 -22.14 10.08 5.47
CA ASP A 443 -21.35 11.30 5.36
C ASP A 443 -20.76 11.46 3.97
N LEU A 444 -20.11 10.42 3.44
CA LEU A 444 -19.55 10.42 2.09
C LEU A 444 -20.65 10.59 1.04
N THR A 445 -21.80 9.90 1.20
CA THR A 445 -22.93 10.06 0.28
C THR A 445 -23.44 11.50 0.26
N CYS A 446 -23.54 12.19 1.40
CA CYS A 446 -23.97 13.58 1.43
C CYS A 446 -23.01 14.49 0.63
N ARG A 447 -21.68 14.26 0.72
CA ARG A 447 -20.71 15.01 -0.08
C ARG A 447 -20.83 14.70 -1.57
N LEU A 448 -21.00 13.44 -1.93
CA LEU A 448 -21.22 13.02 -3.32
C LEU A 448 -22.50 13.66 -3.90
N LEU A 449 -23.62 13.62 -3.15
CA LEU A 449 -24.88 14.25 -3.56
C LEU A 449 -24.73 15.77 -3.73
N ALA A 450 -23.96 16.43 -2.85
CA ALA A 450 -23.67 17.86 -2.96
C ALA A 450 -22.85 18.21 -4.20
N ASP A 451 -22.04 17.25 -4.71
CA ASP A 451 -21.27 17.37 -5.94
C ASP A 451 -22.03 16.92 -7.20
N GLY A 452 -23.31 16.59 -7.08
CA GLY A 452 -24.17 16.15 -8.18
C GLY A 452 -24.05 14.66 -8.54
N HIS A 453 -23.35 13.89 -7.71
CA HIS A 453 -23.25 12.44 -7.87
C HIS A 453 -24.39 11.70 -7.17
N ARG A 454 -24.62 10.45 -7.57
CA ARG A 454 -25.72 9.61 -7.07
C ARG A 454 -25.20 8.26 -6.60
N VAL A 455 -25.99 7.60 -5.76
CA VAL A 455 -25.73 6.24 -5.24
C VAL A 455 -26.89 5.34 -5.62
N LEU A 456 -26.61 4.26 -6.35
CA LEU A 456 -27.59 3.31 -6.84
C LEU A 456 -27.69 2.10 -5.90
N GLN A 457 -28.89 1.72 -5.44
CA GLN A 457 -29.16 0.39 -4.89
C GLN A 457 -29.41 -0.58 -6.04
N TYR A 458 -28.64 -1.66 -6.09
CA TYR A 458 -28.77 -2.71 -7.11
C TYR A 458 -29.00 -4.08 -6.47
N PRO A 459 -30.22 -4.63 -6.54
CA PRO A 459 -30.54 -5.92 -5.96
C PRO A 459 -30.21 -7.11 -6.87
N GLY A 460 -29.71 -6.88 -8.09
CA GLY A 460 -29.42 -7.93 -9.09
C GLY A 460 -28.27 -8.86 -8.70
N VAL A 461 -27.49 -8.49 -7.69
CA VAL A 461 -26.45 -9.33 -7.10
C VAL A 461 -26.45 -9.16 -5.57
N THR A 462 -26.13 -10.26 -4.86
CA THR A 462 -26.20 -10.31 -3.39
C THR A 462 -24.81 -10.40 -2.79
N THR A 463 -24.55 -9.64 -1.73
CA THR A 463 -23.43 -9.78 -0.81
C THR A 463 -23.91 -10.50 0.45
N TYR A 464 -23.24 -11.56 0.85
CA TYR A 464 -23.53 -12.29 2.08
C TYR A 464 -22.63 -11.76 3.19
N HIS A 465 -23.21 -11.19 4.23
CA HIS A 465 -22.49 -10.61 5.36
C HIS A 465 -22.65 -11.53 6.57
N SER A 466 -21.57 -11.91 7.25
CA SER A 466 -21.60 -12.94 8.30
C SER A 466 -22.15 -12.42 9.64
N THR A 467 -22.18 -11.10 9.84
CA THR A 467 -22.74 -10.50 11.04
C THR A 467 -24.27 -10.72 11.10
N PRO A 468 -24.84 -11.29 12.19
CA PRO A 468 -26.25 -11.55 12.30
C PRO A 468 -27.13 -10.29 12.23
N PHE A 469 -28.22 -10.37 11.48
CA PHE A 469 -29.23 -9.31 11.39
C PHE A 469 -29.80 -8.97 12.78
N GLY A 470 -29.86 -7.68 13.09
CA GLY A 470 -30.43 -7.22 14.36
C GLY A 470 -29.55 -7.45 15.59
N LEU A 471 -28.22 -7.67 15.37
CA LEU A 471 -27.27 -7.77 16.47
C LEU A 471 -27.38 -6.56 17.41
N GLN A 472 -27.40 -6.83 18.72
CA GLN A 472 -27.52 -5.78 19.74
C GLN A 472 -26.30 -4.87 19.74
N MET A 473 -26.54 -3.56 19.67
CA MET A 473 -25.46 -2.57 19.74
C MET A 473 -24.80 -2.57 21.12
N GLY A 474 -23.48 -2.75 21.15
CA GLY A 474 -22.67 -2.53 22.35
C GLY A 474 -22.57 -1.03 22.72
N LYS A 475 -22.03 -0.73 23.89
CA LYS A 475 -21.87 0.65 24.39
C LYS A 475 -21.10 1.55 23.41
N ARG A 476 -20.01 1.03 22.80
CA ARG A 476 -19.20 1.73 21.80
C ARG A 476 -20.01 2.05 20.53
N SER A 477 -20.71 1.06 20.02
CA SER A 477 -21.55 1.21 18.83
C SER A 477 -22.66 2.25 19.03
N LEU A 478 -23.39 2.19 20.16
CA LEU A 478 -24.40 3.18 20.49
C LEU A 478 -23.85 4.61 20.55
N PHE A 479 -22.66 4.79 21.16
CA PHE A 479 -22.02 6.11 21.24
C PHE A 479 -21.74 6.67 19.84
N PHE A 480 -21.07 5.91 18.98
CA PHE A 480 -20.68 6.40 17.66
C PHE A 480 -21.89 6.61 16.74
N HIS A 481 -22.87 5.71 16.74
CA HIS A 481 -24.09 5.90 15.96
C HIS A 481 -24.84 7.17 16.36
N ALA A 482 -25.04 7.41 17.67
CA ALA A 482 -25.72 8.61 18.15
C ALA A 482 -24.93 9.87 17.80
N ARG A 483 -23.62 9.90 18.09
CA ARG A 483 -22.75 11.04 17.80
C ARG A 483 -22.72 11.35 16.31
N ASN A 484 -22.41 10.35 15.49
CA ASN A 484 -22.12 10.56 14.06
C ASN A 484 -23.40 10.90 13.27
N ALA A 485 -24.55 10.41 13.69
CA ALA A 485 -25.84 10.84 13.13
C ALA A 485 -26.02 12.35 13.26
N TRP A 486 -25.73 12.93 14.43
CA TRP A 486 -25.81 14.38 14.63
C TRP A 486 -24.71 15.14 13.87
N LEU A 487 -23.47 14.68 13.89
CA LEU A 487 -22.37 15.34 13.15
C LEU A 487 -22.69 15.44 11.65
N THR A 488 -23.23 14.36 11.06
CA THR A 488 -23.63 14.34 9.65
C THR A 488 -24.79 15.32 9.39
N GLN A 489 -25.84 15.33 10.25
CA GLN A 489 -26.96 16.25 10.06
C GLN A 489 -26.52 17.73 10.21
N LEU A 490 -25.70 18.04 11.19
CA LEU A 490 -25.18 19.40 11.39
C LEU A 490 -24.37 19.89 10.18
N LYS A 491 -23.65 18.99 9.50
CA LYS A 491 -22.90 19.34 8.28
C LYS A 491 -23.79 19.51 7.05
N TYR A 492 -24.77 18.61 6.85
CA TYR A 492 -25.39 18.45 5.54
C TYR A 492 -26.90 18.69 5.48
N ALA A 493 -27.62 18.63 6.60
CA ALA A 493 -29.07 18.83 6.55
C ALA A 493 -29.43 20.31 6.27
N PRO A 494 -30.42 20.58 5.39
CA PRO A 494 -31.01 21.91 5.25
C PRO A 494 -31.49 22.46 6.59
N LEU A 495 -31.47 23.79 6.77
CA LEU A 495 -31.86 24.42 8.05
C LEU A 495 -33.29 24.03 8.49
N GLY A 496 -34.23 23.98 7.54
CA GLY A 496 -35.60 23.57 7.82
C GLY A 496 -35.69 22.15 8.39
N ASP A 497 -34.85 21.23 7.89
CA ASP A 497 -34.78 19.86 8.38
C ASP A 497 -34.14 19.78 9.77
N LEU A 498 -33.11 20.58 10.03
CA LEU A 498 -32.52 20.66 11.38
C LEU A 498 -33.50 21.12 12.44
N VAL A 499 -34.36 22.11 12.13
CA VAL A 499 -35.38 22.59 13.03
C VAL A 499 -36.45 21.52 13.29
N ARG A 500 -36.80 20.73 12.28
CA ARG A 500 -37.79 19.63 12.38
C ARG A 500 -37.21 18.36 13.03
N LEU A 501 -35.92 18.16 12.99
CA LEU A 501 -35.26 16.92 13.40
C LEU A 501 -35.59 16.48 14.82
N PRO A 502 -35.59 17.31 15.88
CA PRO A 502 -35.99 16.91 17.23
C PRO A 502 -37.41 16.36 17.29
N TRP A 503 -38.36 16.99 16.59
CA TRP A 503 -39.76 16.55 16.49
C TRP A 503 -39.90 15.24 15.73
N LEU A 504 -39.15 15.08 14.64
CA LEU A 504 -39.15 13.84 13.87
C LEU A 504 -38.54 12.69 14.67
N VAL A 505 -37.47 12.92 15.43
CA VAL A 505 -36.89 11.93 16.35
C VAL A 505 -37.90 11.50 17.39
N LEU A 506 -38.58 12.45 18.03
CA LEU A 506 -39.61 12.14 19.03
C LEU A 506 -40.73 11.31 18.43
N THR A 507 -41.31 11.74 17.31
CA THR A 507 -42.51 11.13 16.73
C THR A 507 -42.25 9.85 15.97
N LYS A 508 -41.20 9.81 15.14
CA LYS A 508 -40.91 8.66 14.27
C LYS A 508 -39.95 7.62 14.90
N VAL A 509 -39.03 8.03 15.75
CA VAL A 509 -38.06 7.11 16.36
C VAL A 509 -38.56 6.62 17.72
N ILE A 510 -38.94 7.53 18.62
CA ILE A 510 -39.29 7.17 19.99
C ILE A 510 -40.74 6.61 20.06
N LEU A 511 -41.72 7.38 19.61
CA LEU A 511 -43.14 7.00 19.76
C LEU A 511 -43.56 5.92 18.76
N ARG A 512 -43.23 6.06 17.47
CA ARG A 512 -43.61 5.10 16.42
C ARG A 512 -42.78 3.83 16.46
N GLY A 513 -41.52 3.92 16.84
CA GLY A 513 -40.65 2.77 17.05
C GLY A 513 -41.17 1.86 18.15
N ALA A 514 -41.59 2.44 19.28
CA ALA A 514 -42.20 1.69 20.39
C ALA A 514 -43.51 0.97 19.99
N LYS A 515 -44.32 1.59 19.13
CA LYS A 515 -45.57 0.98 18.63
C LYS A 515 -45.30 -0.18 17.67
N LYS A 516 -44.37 -0.03 16.72
CA LYS A 516 -43.97 -1.09 15.77
C LYS A 516 -43.31 -2.28 16.46
N GLU A 517 -42.49 -2.06 17.49
CA GLU A 517 -41.91 -3.14 18.28
C GLU A 517 -42.98 -3.93 19.06
N ALA A 518 -44.01 -3.25 19.56
CA ALA A 518 -45.15 -3.89 20.20
C ALA A 518 -45.98 -4.74 19.22
N GLU A 519 -45.97 -4.38 17.93
CA GLU A 519 -46.64 -5.11 16.83
C GLU A 519 -45.76 -6.23 16.24
N GLY A 520 -44.60 -6.52 16.80
CA GLY A 520 -43.67 -7.59 16.34
C GLY A 520 -42.95 -7.28 15.02
N ALA A 521 -42.98 -6.04 14.54
CA ALA A 521 -42.28 -5.66 13.33
C ALA A 521 -40.74 -5.65 13.55
N VAL A 522 -40.02 -6.36 12.70
CA VAL A 522 -38.59 -6.37 12.70
C VAL A 522 -38.06 -5.03 12.17
N THR A 523 -37.33 -4.33 13.01
CA THR A 523 -36.66 -3.07 12.65
C THR A 523 -35.22 -3.34 12.33
N ASP A 524 -34.76 -2.80 11.18
CA ASP A 524 -33.35 -2.84 10.77
C ASP A 524 -32.48 -2.16 11.84
N ALA A 525 -31.57 -2.91 12.47
CA ALA A 525 -30.68 -2.40 13.52
C ALA A 525 -29.63 -1.41 12.98
N THR A 526 -29.36 -1.41 11.69
CA THR A 526 -28.38 -0.52 11.02
C THR A 526 -28.97 0.84 10.69
N GLY A 527 -30.30 1.01 10.78
CA GLY A 527 -30.97 2.30 10.63
C GLY A 527 -31.19 2.98 11.99
N THR A 528 -31.54 4.25 11.94
CA THR A 528 -31.90 5.11 13.09
C THR A 528 -33.04 4.51 13.96
N ILE A 529 -33.74 3.52 13.44
CA ILE A 529 -34.87 2.81 14.08
C ILE A 529 -34.39 1.86 15.19
N GLY A 530 -33.14 1.35 15.15
CA GLY A 530 -32.59 0.48 16.20
C GLY A 530 -32.23 1.20 17.51
N ILE A 531 -32.18 2.52 17.50
CA ILE A 531 -31.80 3.32 18.68
C ILE A 531 -32.78 3.09 19.84
N GLY A 532 -34.09 2.99 19.59
CA GLY A 532 -35.10 2.76 20.64
C GLY A 532 -34.88 1.45 21.40
N ARG A 533 -34.60 0.34 20.70
CA ARG A 533 -34.29 -0.95 21.30
C ARG A 533 -32.94 -0.91 22.04
N SER A 534 -31.95 -0.34 21.42
CA SER A 534 -30.61 -0.21 22.02
C SER A 534 -30.60 0.66 23.27
N LEU A 535 -31.44 1.70 23.34
CA LEU A 535 -31.65 2.51 24.54
C LEU A 535 -32.20 1.72 25.73
N ARG A 536 -33.08 0.75 25.48
CA ARG A 536 -33.68 -0.09 26.55
C ARG A 536 -32.77 -1.24 26.96
N GLN A 537 -31.97 -1.77 26.03
CA GLN A 537 -31.19 -3.00 26.23
C GLN A 537 -29.72 -2.77 26.60
N THR A 538 -29.16 -1.56 26.34
CA THR A 538 -27.77 -1.26 26.63
C THR A 538 -27.62 -0.66 28.04
N PRO A 539 -26.92 -1.33 28.97
CA PRO A 539 -26.70 -0.78 30.30
C PRO A 539 -25.98 0.58 30.24
N GLY A 540 -26.55 1.59 30.91
CA GLY A 540 -26.00 2.94 30.95
C GLY A 540 -26.23 3.77 29.68
N ALA A 541 -27.16 3.39 28.81
CA ALA A 541 -27.52 4.08 27.58
C ALA A 541 -27.75 5.60 27.75
N PRO A 542 -28.49 6.11 28.76
CA PRO A 542 -28.66 7.55 28.97
C PRO A 542 -27.34 8.28 29.13
N TRP A 543 -26.41 7.71 29.91
CA TRP A 543 -25.08 8.29 30.10
C TRP A 543 -24.22 8.28 28.83
N ILE A 544 -24.35 7.23 28.02
CA ILE A 544 -23.69 7.14 26.71
C ILE A 544 -24.19 8.25 25.78
N LEU A 545 -25.51 8.53 25.78
CA LEU A 545 -26.09 9.61 24.97
C LEU A 545 -25.63 10.99 25.46
N VAL A 546 -25.50 11.21 26.77
CA VAL A 546 -24.94 12.46 27.31
C VAL A 546 -23.52 12.65 26.83
N LYS A 547 -22.68 11.59 26.87
CA LYS A 547 -21.31 11.66 26.33
C LYS A 547 -21.29 11.92 24.82
N ALA A 548 -22.20 11.27 24.07
CA ALA A 548 -22.32 11.52 22.63
C ALA A 548 -22.70 12.98 22.34
N LEU A 549 -23.67 13.54 23.08
CA LEU A 549 -24.05 14.94 22.96
C LEU A 549 -22.89 15.89 23.31
N GLY A 550 -22.16 15.63 24.40
CA GLY A 550 -20.96 16.39 24.75
C GLY A 550 -19.92 16.38 23.64
N SER A 551 -19.72 15.21 23.01
CA SER A 551 -18.83 15.08 21.85
C SER A 551 -19.35 15.81 20.61
N VAL A 552 -20.67 15.85 20.38
CA VAL A 552 -21.28 16.65 19.30
C VAL A 552 -21.02 18.14 19.51
N LEU A 553 -21.24 18.63 20.73
CA LEU A 553 -20.99 20.04 21.08
C LEU A 553 -19.51 20.40 20.91
N TRP A 554 -18.61 19.53 21.32
CA TRP A 554 -17.17 19.70 21.09
C TRP A 554 -16.80 19.81 19.60
N ASN A 555 -17.47 19.06 18.75
CA ASN A 555 -17.25 19.07 17.29
C ASN A 555 -18.11 20.11 16.55
N LEU A 556 -18.94 20.91 17.24
CA LEU A 556 -19.81 21.89 16.59
C LEU A 556 -19.03 22.91 15.73
N PRO A 557 -17.90 23.50 16.17
CA PRO A 557 -17.13 24.41 15.32
C PRO A 557 -16.67 23.75 14.03
N TYR A 558 -16.26 22.48 14.10
CA TYR A 558 -15.88 21.68 12.92
C TYR A 558 -17.08 21.49 11.97
N CYS A 559 -18.24 21.10 12.50
CA CYS A 559 -19.44 20.91 11.70
C CYS A 559 -19.87 22.21 11.01
N LEU A 560 -19.81 23.33 11.71
CA LEU A 560 -20.17 24.64 11.15
C LEU A 560 -19.18 25.08 10.05
N LYS A 561 -17.88 24.87 10.26
CA LYS A 561 -16.85 25.14 9.25
C LYS A 561 -17.04 24.32 7.97
N HIS A 562 -17.49 23.05 8.11
CA HIS A 562 -17.68 22.11 6.99
C HIS A 562 -19.14 21.99 6.58
N ARG A 563 -19.98 22.95 6.98
CA ARG A 563 -21.39 22.93 6.66
C ARG A 563 -21.64 23.17 5.18
N ARG A 564 -22.29 22.19 4.54
CA ARG A 564 -22.67 22.21 3.13
C ARG A 564 -24.04 21.55 2.95
N PRO A 565 -25.15 22.26 3.17
CA PRO A 565 -26.49 21.71 3.06
C PRO A 565 -26.73 21.06 1.69
N VAL A 566 -27.30 19.84 1.71
CA VAL A 566 -27.57 19.07 0.50
C VAL A 566 -29.01 19.24 0.08
N HIS A 567 -29.24 19.70 -1.15
CA HIS A 567 -30.56 19.90 -1.76
C HIS A 567 -30.81 18.93 -2.94
N ALA A 568 -30.02 17.84 -3.03
CA ALA A 568 -30.18 16.85 -4.10
C ALA A 568 -31.51 16.09 -3.98
N PRO A 569 -32.13 15.68 -5.09
CA PRO A 569 -33.43 14.96 -5.09
C PRO A 569 -33.37 13.62 -4.36
N ASP A 570 -32.20 13.01 -4.28
CA ASP A 570 -31.99 11.73 -3.58
C ASP A 570 -31.64 11.90 -2.10
N TYR A 571 -31.45 13.13 -1.63
CA TYR A 571 -31.23 13.36 -0.20
C TYR A 571 -32.49 13.06 0.60
N ARG A 572 -32.34 12.30 1.68
CA ARG A 572 -33.41 12.01 2.65
C ARG A 572 -32.82 12.06 4.05
N LEU A 573 -33.60 12.48 5.04
CA LEU A 573 -33.19 12.33 6.43
C LEU A 573 -33.10 10.84 6.81
N PRO A 574 -32.17 10.43 7.69
CA PRO A 574 -32.00 9.03 8.07
C PRO A 574 -33.20 8.40 8.75
N ILE A 575 -34.20 9.19 9.12
CA ILE A 575 -35.44 8.80 9.79
C ILE A 575 -36.66 8.79 8.84
N GLU A 576 -36.51 9.12 7.60
CA GLU A 576 -37.49 9.03 6.52
C GLU A 576 -37.33 7.75 5.70
#